data_0855281e8646f3ca1ee40b0fb8e4d83b
#
_entry.id   0855281e8646f3ca1ee40b0fb8e4d83b
#
_cell.length_a   1.000
_cell.length_b   1.000
_cell.length_c   1.000
_cell.angle_alpha   90.00
_cell.angle_beta   90.00
_cell.angle_gamma   90.00
#
_symmetry.space_group_name_H-M   'P 1'
#
loop_
_entity.id
_entity.type
_entity.pdbx_description
1 polymer ?
#
loop_
_entity_poly.entity_id
_entity_poly.type
_entity_poly.pdbx_seq_one_letter_code
_entity_poly.pdbx_strand_id
1 'polypeptide(L)'
;MKFNVKKSVKWIAFSGMAITLTTGLVSPSWAAAEQNVTDAGASVTQAVYNDANVYKNAVVPLASVNVSSLLDKYRDFSKFSTGNTSKDTTLALNIVSWQLPHGGFFKAMEKNYKSKWDGKAARSTWKSKDGVELGTFDNEATTTEIRFLADVYKKTKNKDIKNSVQKAVDFVLTSQYSSGAWPQVYPKRGNYSDAATYNDDAMVRVMILVDDIVNKRQPFDSDILDNTYRSRLQQALNKGVQYTLKAQIVNNGTPTIWGAQHDPVTYESVPARAFELASKTTTESVGITAFLMSQPQTTEVKKAAQSALKWFDTNRIDGMKYNRQGPEFFQKDASSVMWYRFYNVEDNKYFFSDRDGKKYTDIMKISEERRLGYAWAGSQAKSLLKLASESGYYKLSKPLPQ
;
A
#
# COMPACT_ATOMS: atom_id res chain seq x y z
N MET A 1 -2.00 15.14 -59.44
CA MET A 1 -1.30 13.99 -60.02
C MET A 1 -1.23 12.88 -59.00
N LYS A 2 -1.95 11.79 -59.25
CA LYS A 2 -2.02 10.59 -58.40
C LYS A 2 -0.87 9.66 -58.78
N PHE A 3 -0.17 9.09 -57.80
CA PHE A 3 0.57 7.86 -57.98
C PHE A 3 0.28 6.89 -56.85
N ASN A 4 -0.41 5.82 -57.24
CA ASN A 4 -0.69 4.61 -56.47
C ASN A 4 0.45 3.65 -56.75
N VAL A 5 1.09 3.06 -55.73
CA VAL A 5 1.94 1.89 -55.90
C VAL A 5 1.57 0.83 -54.88
N LYS A 6 0.82 -0.17 -55.32
CA LYS A 6 0.67 -1.45 -54.63
C LYS A 6 1.98 -2.25 -54.80
N LYS A 7 2.55 -2.77 -53.73
CA LYS A 7 3.52 -3.86 -53.75
C LYS A 7 2.99 -5.08 -53.02
N SER A 8 2.71 -6.09 -53.77
CA SER A 8 2.42 -7.48 -53.36
C SER A 8 3.70 -8.14 -52.84
N VAL A 9 3.62 -8.80 -51.68
CA VAL A 9 4.68 -9.68 -51.16
C VAL A 9 4.22 -11.14 -51.31
N LYS A 10 4.98 -11.90 -52.07
CA LYS A 10 4.81 -13.35 -52.30
C LYS A 10 5.25 -14.12 -51.05
N TRP A 11 4.45 -15.11 -50.67
CA TRP A 11 4.80 -16.17 -49.73
C TRP A 11 5.78 -17.16 -50.36
N ILE A 12 6.91 -17.40 -49.72
CA ILE A 12 7.77 -18.55 -49.97
C ILE A 12 7.75 -19.39 -48.70
N ALA A 13 7.24 -20.59 -48.85
CA ALA A 13 7.28 -21.63 -47.84
C ALA A 13 8.67 -22.30 -47.85
N PHE A 14 9.30 -22.35 -46.67
CA PHE A 14 10.44 -23.25 -46.44
C PHE A 14 10.07 -24.19 -45.26
N SER A 15 10.13 -25.47 -45.61
CA SER A 15 9.92 -26.58 -44.69
C SER A 15 11.20 -26.87 -43.90
N GLY A 16 10.99 -27.13 -42.59
CA GLY A 16 11.75 -28.11 -41.83
C GLY A 16 13.04 -27.63 -41.16
N MET A 17 13.01 -27.41 -39.86
CA MET A 17 13.88 -28.07 -38.88
C MET A 17 13.50 -27.63 -37.47
N ALA A 18 12.99 -28.58 -36.70
CA ALA A 18 12.69 -28.33 -35.27
C ALA A 18 14.03 -28.27 -34.52
N ILE A 19 14.34 -27.07 -33.98
CA ILE A 19 15.34 -26.93 -32.93
C ILE A 19 14.57 -26.60 -31.67
N THR A 20 14.48 -27.56 -30.76
CA THR A 20 13.98 -27.38 -29.39
C THR A 20 14.96 -26.51 -28.61
N LEU A 21 14.72 -25.23 -28.57
CA LEU A 21 15.31 -24.32 -27.57
C LEU A 21 14.44 -24.36 -26.35
N THR A 22 14.86 -25.08 -25.31
CA THR A 22 14.35 -24.98 -23.97
C THR A 22 14.76 -23.64 -23.39
N THR A 23 13.95 -22.61 -23.57
CA THR A 23 14.03 -21.40 -22.79
C THR A 23 13.42 -21.70 -21.44
N GLY A 24 14.26 -21.93 -20.44
CA GLY A 24 13.88 -21.97 -19.05
C GLY A 24 13.33 -20.62 -18.60
N LEU A 25 12.01 -20.46 -18.67
CA LEU A 25 11.30 -19.43 -17.95
C LEU A 25 11.33 -19.81 -16.47
N VAL A 26 12.23 -19.20 -15.72
CA VAL A 26 12.19 -19.24 -14.26
C VAL A 26 10.97 -18.40 -13.84
N SER A 27 9.85 -19.08 -13.65
CA SER A 27 8.69 -18.50 -12.98
C SER A 27 9.07 -18.24 -11.51
N PRO A 28 8.70 -17.09 -10.92
CA PRO A 28 8.92 -16.90 -9.49
C PRO A 28 8.19 -18.01 -8.72
N SER A 29 8.92 -18.69 -7.83
CA SER A 29 8.48 -19.91 -7.11
C SER A 29 7.28 -19.72 -6.17
N TRP A 30 6.79 -18.50 -5.98
CA TRP A 30 5.68 -18.21 -5.06
C TRP A 30 4.30 -18.70 -5.55
N ALA A 31 4.11 -18.92 -6.86
CA ALA A 31 2.84 -19.39 -7.40
C ALA A 31 2.59 -20.89 -7.20
N ALA A 32 3.61 -21.67 -6.83
CA ALA A 32 3.54 -23.13 -6.74
C ALA A 32 3.40 -23.68 -5.33
N ALA A 33 3.53 -22.86 -4.27
CA ALA A 33 3.59 -23.34 -2.89
C ALA A 33 2.21 -23.53 -2.22
N GLU A 34 1.11 -23.15 -2.84
CA GLU A 34 -0.23 -23.26 -2.21
C GLU A 34 -0.96 -24.61 -2.44
N GLN A 35 -0.42 -25.57 -3.18
CA GLN A 35 -1.18 -26.77 -3.54
C GLN A 35 -0.80 -28.08 -2.84
N ASN A 36 0.25 -28.15 -2.03
CA ASN A 36 0.61 -29.39 -1.31
C ASN A 36 1.17 -29.12 0.08
N VAL A 37 0.33 -28.72 1.03
CA VAL A 37 0.61 -28.93 2.46
C VAL A 37 -0.49 -29.82 3.02
N THR A 38 -0.32 -31.13 2.81
CA THR A 38 -1.02 -32.14 3.61
C THR A 38 -0.30 -32.33 4.93
N ASP A 39 -1.07 -32.16 6.00
CA ASP A 39 -0.88 -32.62 7.38
C ASP A 39 0.38 -33.45 7.73
N ALA A 40 1.49 -32.82 8.04
CA ALA A 40 2.55 -33.46 8.85
C ALA A 40 3.55 -32.43 9.45
N GLY A 41 3.12 -31.29 9.91
CA GLY A 41 3.97 -30.27 10.55
C GLY A 41 3.26 -29.34 11.54
N ALA A 42 1.99 -29.56 11.75
CA ALA A 42 1.12 -28.61 12.46
C ALA A 42 1.09 -28.73 13.98
N SER A 43 1.95 -29.55 14.64
CA SER A 43 1.73 -29.84 16.07
C SER A 43 2.61 -29.07 17.07
N VAL A 44 3.55 -28.23 16.63
CA VAL A 44 4.44 -27.53 17.59
C VAL A 44 4.31 -26.01 17.56
N THR A 45 3.77 -25.40 16.49
CA THR A 45 3.69 -23.93 16.36
C THR A 45 2.29 -23.35 16.61
N GLN A 46 1.25 -24.18 16.68
CA GLN A 46 -0.14 -23.71 16.83
C GLN A 46 -0.56 -23.46 18.28
N ALA A 47 0.20 -23.95 19.24
CA ALA A 47 -0.12 -23.78 20.67
C ALA A 47 0.22 -22.39 21.25
N VAL A 48 0.97 -21.54 20.52
CA VAL A 48 1.44 -20.23 21.04
C VAL A 48 0.59 -19.05 20.55
N TYR A 49 -0.31 -19.22 19.58
CA TYR A 49 -1.01 -18.10 18.92
C TYR A 49 -2.52 -18.02 19.17
N ASN A 50 -3.09 -18.90 19.99
CA ASN A 50 -4.55 -18.85 20.28
C ASN A 50 -4.93 -17.98 21.48
N ASP A 51 -4.01 -17.18 22.02
CA ASP A 51 -4.32 -16.38 23.19
C ASP A 51 -4.62 -14.92 22.80
N ALA A 52 -5.92 -14.64 22.62
CA ALA A 52 -6.46 -13.28 22.55
C ALA A 52 -6.14 -12.45 23.82
N ASN A 53 -5.53 -13.06 24.83
CA ASN A 53 -5.11 -12.47 26.10
C ASN A 53 -3.68 -11.90 26.07
N VAL A 54 -2.87 -12.13 25.03
CA VAL A 54 -1.51 -11.58 24.94
C VAL A 54 -1.49 -10.06 25.01
N TYR A 55 -2.57 -9.39 24.57
CA TYR A 55 -2.72 -7.95 24.71
C TYR A 55 -3.21 -7.49 26.10
N LYS A 56 -3.67 -8.41 26.98
CA LYS A 56 -4.16 -8.05 28.33
C LYS A 56 -3.08 -7.96 29.41
N ASN A 57 -1.91 -8.55 29.17
CA ASN A 57 -0.79 -8.57 30.11
C ASN A 57 0.34 -7.60 29.71
N ALA A 58 0.08 -6.62 28.86
CA ALA A 58 1.05 -5.58 28.56
C ALA A 58 1.27 -4.71 29.80
N VAL A 59 2.49 -4.71 30.30
CA VAL A 59 3.07 -3.65 31.12
C VAL A 59 2.54 -2.31 30.61
N VAL A 60 2.02 -1.44 31.51
CA VAL A 60 1.40 -0.14 31.25
C VAL A 60 1.75 0.41 29.86
N PRO A 61 0.77 0.51 28.94
CA PRO A 61 1.09 0.99 27.59
C PRO A 61 1.62 2.41 27.73
N LEU A 62 2.86 2.67 27.29
CA LEU A 62 3.25 4.04 26.98
C LEU A 62 2.17 4.59 26.05
N ALA A 63 1.58 5.72 26.40
CA ALA A 63 0.54 6.34 25.60
C ALA A 63 1.00 6.40 24.14
N SER A 64 0.14 5.97 23.22
CA SER A 64 0.38 6.12 21.79
C SER A 64 0.72 7.58 21.50
N VAL A 65 1.72 7.82 20.67
CA VAL A 65 2.07 9.18 20.26
C VAL A 65 0.94 9.76 19.42
N ASN A 66 0.58 11.00 19.66
CA ASN A 66 -0.39 11.68 18.79
C ASN A 66 0.26 11.99 17.43
N VAL A 67 0.04 11.11 16.49
CA VAL A 67 0.51 11.21 15.09
C VAL A 67 -0.61 11.64 14.12
N SER A 68 -1.71 12.19 14.63
CA SER A 68 -2.90 12.54 13.83
C SER A 68 -2.51 13.37 12.60
N SER A 69 -1.70 14.40 12.75
CA SER A 69 -1.25 15.26 11.64
C SER A 69 -0.55 14.51 10.51
N LEU A 70 0.07 13.36 10.78
CA LEU A 70 0.69 12.50 9.78
C LEU A 70 -0.28 11.52 9.14
N LEU A 71 -1.36 11.16 9.86
CA LEU A 71 -2.33 10.15 9.44
C LEU A 71 -3.59 10.72 8.80
N ASP A 72 -3.89 12.01 9.03
CA ASP A 72 -5.16 12.64 8.57
C ASP A 72 -5.30 12.62 7.04
N LYS A 73 -4.18 12.68 6.29
CA LYS A 73 -4.20 12.53 4.83
C LYS A 73 -4.81 11.19 4.36
N TYR A 74 -4.77 10.14 5.19
CA TYR A 74 -5.36 8.83 4.89
C TYR A 74 -6.84 8.74 5.24
N ARG A 75 -7.37 9.73 5.94
CA ARG A 75 -8.77 9.87 6.35
C ARG A 75 -9.56 10.79 5.45
N ASP A 76 -8.87 11.53 4.59
CA ASP A 76 -9.47 12.51 3.70
C ASP A 76 -10.35 11.85 2.63
N PHE A 77 -11.62 12.28 2.56
CA PHE A 77 -12.58 11.94 1.51
C PHE A 77 -13.23 13.19 0.90
N SER A 78 -12.61 14.34 1.10
CA SER A 78 -13.10 15.65 0.63
C SER A 78 -13.33 15.71 -0.87
N LYS A 79 -12.60 14.88 -1.65
CA LYS A 79 -12.82 14.76 -3.11
C LYS A 79 -14.25 14.34 -3.48
N PHE A 80 -15.00 13.72 -2.58
CA PHE A 80 -16.38 13.30 -2.78
C PHE A 80 -17.38 14.21 -2.04
N SER A 81 -17.00 14.82 -0.93
CA SER A 81 -17.92 15.62 -0.11
C SER A 81 -18.03 17.05 -0.61
N THR A 82 -19.26 17.49 -0.83
CA THR A 82 -19.59 18.89 -1.19
C THR A 82 -20.03 19.72 0.01
N GLY A 83 -20.21 19.08 1.17
CA GLY A 83 -20.84 19.69 2.37
C GLY A 83 -22.36 19.83 2.27
N ASN A 84 -22.97 19.47 1.13
CA ASN A 84 -24.41 19.49 0.94
C ASN A 84 -24.98 18.08 0.99
N THR A 85 -25.74 17.76 2.03
CA THR A 85 -26.25 16.40 2.26
C THR A 85 -27.04 15.84 1.06
N SER A 86 -27.85 16.63 0.37
CA SER A 86 -28.63 16.15 -0.79
C SER A 86 -27.73 15.79 -1.97
N LYS A 87 -26.74 16.66 -2.30
CA LYS A 87 -25.77 16.39 -3.36
C LYS A 87 -24.89 15.18 -3.01
N ASP A 88 -24.42 15.13 -1.77
CA ASP A 88 -23.58 14.03 -1.27
C ASP A 88 -24.36 12.71 -1.26
N THR A 89 -25.66 12.71 -0.94
CA THR A 89 -26.52 11.52 -1.03
C THR A 89 -26.69 11.05 -2.48
N THR A 90 -26.90 11.95 -3.41
CA THR A 90 -26.99 11.61 -4.83
C THR A 90 -25.69 10.97 -5.33
N LEU A 91 -24.55 11.58 -4.99
CA LEU A 91 -23.23 11.02 -5.34
C LEU A 91 -22.99 9.66 -4.68
N ALA A 92 -23.35 9.51 -3.40
CA ALA A 92 -23.21 8.24 -2.68
C ALA A 92 -24.02 7.12 -3.35
N LEU A 93 -25.26 7.37 -3.75
CA LEU A 93 -26.08 6.39 -4.48
C LEU A 93 -25.53 6.06 -5.86
N ASN A 94 -24.91 7.02 -6.54
CA ASN A 94 -24.17 6.74 -7.77
C ASN A 94 -22.97 5.81 -7.47
N ILE A 95 -22.14 6.13 -6.49
CA ILE A 95 -20.98 5.28 -6.07
C ILE A 95 -21.47 3.86 -5.74
N VAL A 96 -22.55 3.72 -4.96
CA VAL A 96 -23.17 2.41 -4.65
C VAL A 96 -23.48 1.61 -5.92
N SER A 97 -23.98 2.26 -6.96
CA SER A 97 -24.31 1.58 -8.23
C SER A 97 -23.07 1.05 -8.97
N TRP A 98 -21.90 1.70 -8.80
CA TRP A 98 -20.62 1.31 -9.40
C TRP A 98 -19.85 0.26 -8.58
N GLN A 99 -20.34 -0.13 -7.39
CA GLN A 99 -19.69 -1.13 -6.56
C GLN A 99 -19.61 -2.48 -7.27
N LEU A 100 -18.43 -3.09 -7.23
CA LEU A 100 -18.19 -4.41 -7.81
C LEU A 100 -18.96 -5.51 -7.05
N PRO A 101 -19.28 -6.65 -7.69
CA PRO A 101 -20.02 -7.73 -7.06
C PRO A 101 -19.41 -8.26 -5.76
N HIS A 102 -18.09 -8.28 -5.65
CA HIS A 102 -17.37 -8.68 -4.45
C HIS A 102 -17.20 -7.57 -3.40
N GLY A 103 -17.74 -6.37 -3.62
CA GLY A 103 -17.76 -5.28 -2.64
C GLY A 103 -16.70 -4.20 -2.81
N GLY A 104 -15.62 -4.45 -3.53
CA GLY A 104 -14.57 -3.46 -3.78
C GLY A 104 -14.98 -2.38 -4.78
N PHE A 105 -14.15 -1.35 -4.87
CA PHE A 105 -14.25 -0.29 -5.87
C PHE A 105 -12.95 -0.22 -6.70
N PHE A 106 -13.04 0.39 -7.87
CA PHE A 106 -11.88 0.62 -8.73
C PHE A 106 -11.39 2.07 -8.59
N LYS A 107 -10.13 2.31 -8.96
CA LYS A 107 -9.50 3.62 -8.84
C LYS A 107 -9.87 4.58 -9.97
N ALA A 108 -9.71 5.90 -9.73
CA ALA A 108 -9.93 6.97 -10.71
C ALA A 108 -11.34 6.97 -11.31
N MET A 109 -12.35 6.68 -10.49
CA MET A 109 -13.75 6.56 -10.89
C MET A 109 -14.57 7.85 -10.71
N GLU A 110 -13.95 8.98 -10.33
CA GLU A 110 -14.63 10.24 -10.02
C GLU A 110 -15.50 10.77 -11.18
N LYS A 111 -15.08 10.51 -12.43
CA LYS A 111 -15.89 10.88 -13.62
C LYS A 111 -17.10 9.96 -13.79
N ASN A 112 -16.94 8.68 -13.50
CA ASN A 112 -17.99 7.67 -13.61
C ASN A 112 -19.07 7.87 -12.54
N TYR A 113 -18.69 8.24 -11.32
CA TYR A 113 -19.59 8.49 -10.19
C TYR A 113 -20.54 9.68 -10.39
N LYS A 114 -20.34 10.53 -11.43
CA LYS A 114 -21.28 11.62 -11.75
C LYS A 114 -22.68 11.12 -12.15
N SER A 115 -22.81 9.85 -12.54
CA SER A 115 -24.08 9.19 -12.87
C SER A 115 -24.13 7.79 -12.32
N LYS A 116 -25.35 7.24 -12.20
CA LYS A 116 -25.53 5.83 -11.88
C LYS A 116 -24.92 4.96 -12.98
N TRP A 117 -24.42 3.79 -12.59
CA TRP A 117 -23.97 2.76 -13.51
C TRP A 117 -25.11 2.33 -14.44
N ASP A 118 -24.81 2.21 -15.71
CA ASP A 118 -25.76 1.88 -16.78
C ASP A 118 -26.01 0.36 -16.95
N GLY A 119 -25.40 -0.46 -16.10
CA GLY A 119 -25.49 -1.92 -16.17
C GLY A 119 -24.59 -2.56 -17.24
N LYS A 120 -23.82 -1.79 -18.03
CA LYS A 120 -23.02 -2.27 -19.17
C LYS A 120 -21.55 -1.87 -19.10
N ALA A 121 -21.27 -0.63 -18.70
CA ALA A 121 -19.90 -0.11 -18.62
C ALA A 121 -19.04 -0.97 -17.67
N ALA A 122 -17.78 -1.18 -18.05
CA ALA A 122 -16.81 -1.85 -17.16
C ALA A 122 -16.61 -1.02 -15.89
N ARG A 123 -16.73 -1.65 -14.72
CA ARG A 123 -16.52 -1.03 -13.41
C ARG A 123 -15.06 -1.11 -12.95
N SER A 124 -14.25 -1.91 -13.65
CA SER A 124 -12.81 -1.99 -13.46
C SER A 124 -12.15 -2.28 -14.81
N THR A 125 -11.02 -1.64 -15.08
CA THR A 125 -10.19 -1.96 -16.25
C THR A 125 -9.21 -3.11 -15.97
N TRP A 126 -9.08 -3.53 -14.71
CA TRP A 126 -8.26 -4.66 -14.32
C TRP A 126 -9.13 -5.89 -14.09
N LYS A 127 -8.64 -7.02 -14.59
CA LYS A 127 -9.33 -8.31 -14.49
C LYS A 127 -8.39 -9.39 -13.99
N SER A 128 -8.97 -10.38 -13.30
CA SER A 128 -8.30 -11.64 -12.99
C SER A 128 -8.04 -12.46 -14.26
N LYS A 129 -7.31 -13.55 -14.13
CA LYS A 129 -7.12 -14.50 -15.24
C LYS A 129 -8.45 -15.06 -15.78
N ASP A 130 -9.45 -15.17 -14.93
CA ASP A 130 -10.79 -15.68 -15.27
C ASP A 130 -11.76 -14.57 -15.74
N GLY A 131 -11.25 -13.36 -15.98
CA GLY A 131 -12.03 -12.26 -16.52
C GLY A 131 -12.87 -11.49 -15.48
N VAL A 132 -12.75 -11.79 -14.18
CA VAL A 132 -13.45 -11.08 -13.11
C VAL A 132 -12.87 -9.68 -12.92
N GLU A 133 -13.71 -8.67 -12.89
CA GLU A 133 -13.30 -7.28 -12.60
C GLU A 133 -12.76 -7.16 -11.18
N LEU A 134 -11.61 -6.47 -11.01
CA LEU A 134 -10.90 -6.38 -9.74
C LEU A 134 -11.24 -5.10 -8.98
N GLY A 135 -11.49 -5.24 -7.69
CA GLY A 135 -11.40 -4.13 -6.73
C GLY A 135 -9.95 -3.85 -6.33
N THR A 136 -9.68 -2.65 -5.83
CA THR A 136 -8.31 -2.27 -5.50
C THR A 136 -8.25 -1.36 -4.28
N PHE A 137 -7.08 -1.36 -3.62
CA PHE A 137 -6.68 -0.36 -2.61
C PHE A 137 -5.70 0.67 -3.18
N ASP A 138 -5.35 0.55 -4.46
CA ASP A 138 -4.44 1.45 -5.15
C ASP A 138 -5.05 2.87 -5.27
N ASN A 139 -4.19 3.89 -5.12
CA ASN A 139 -4.61 5.29 -5.18
C ASN A 139 -5.86 5.57 -4.32
N GLU A 140 -5.86 5.09 -3.06
CA GLU A 140 -6.93 5.30 -2.05
C GLU A 140 -8.31 4.72 -2.40
N ALA A 141 -8.47 4.02 -3.51
CA ALA A 141 -9.71 3.38 -3.88
C ALA A 141 -10.20 2.41 -2.80
N THR A 142 -11.47 2.14 -2.77
CA THR A 142 -12.21 1.38 -1.77
C THR A 142 -12.19 2.02 -0.38
N THR A 143 -11.02 2.45 0.12
CA THR A 143 -10.92 3.05 1.47
C THR A 143 -11.59 4.42 1.55
N THR A 144 -11.46 5.24 0.52
CA THR A 144 -12.09 6.56 0.46
C THR A 144 -13.59 6.47 0.21
N GLU A 145 -14.02 5.55 -0.66
CA GLU A 145 -15.45 5.29 -0.88
C GLU A 145 -16.13 4.83 0.42
N ILE A 146 -15.52 3.91 1.18
CA ILE A 146 -16.06 3.46 2.48
C ILE A 146 -16.24 4.65 3.44
N ARG A 147 -15.25 5.54 3.55
CA ARG A 147 -15.32 6.70 4.44
C ARG A 147 -16.40 7.68 4.05
N PHE A 148 -16.47 8.04 2.77
CA PHE A 148 -17.51 8.93 2.26
C PHE A 148 -18.91 8.36 2.43
N LEU A 149 -19.12 7.10 2.05
CA LEU A 149 -20.39 6.41 2.20
C LEU A 149 -20.82 6.32 3.68
N ALA A 150 -19.88 6.08 4.59
CA ALA A 150 -20.17 6.06 6.03
C ALA A 150 -20.60 7.44 6.55
N ASP A 151 -19.98 8.53 6.09
CA ASP A 151 -20.36 9.90 6.46
C ASP A 151 -21.77 10.25 5.96
N VAL A 152 -22.08 9.89 4.72
CA VAL A 152 -23.44 10.09 4.18
C VAL A 152 -24.47 9.23 4.90
N TYR A 153 -24.15 7.97 5.21
CA TYR A 153 -25.03 7.10 6.00
C TYR A 153 -25.32 7.69 7.39
N LYS A 154 -24.31 8.20 8.07
CA LYS A 154 -24.48 8.81 9.39
C LYS A 154 -25.55 9.90 9.37
N LYS A 155 -25.62 10.70 8.29
CA LYS A 155 -26.56 11.81 8.10
C LYS A 155 -27.93 11.36 7.62
N THR A 156 -28.02 10.30 6.80
CA THR A 156 -29.25 9.95 6.05
C THR A 156 -29.93 8.66 6.50
N LYS A 157 -29.18 7.78 7.15
CA LYS A 157 -29.62 6.41 7.50
C LYS A 157 -30.12 5.59 6.30
N ASN A 158 -29.62 5.91 5.09
CA ASN A 158 -30.02 5.22 3.87
C ASN A 158 -29.52 3.76 3.88
N LYS A 159 -30.44 2.81 3.68
CA LYS A 159 -30.17 1.36 3.77
C LYS A 159 -29.25 0.85 2.67
N ASP A 160 -29.35 1.38 1.44
CA ASP A 160 -28.51 0.95 0.33
C ASP A 160 -27.05 1.35 0.55
N ILE A 161 -26.83 2.55 1.11
CA ILE A 161 -25.51 3.02 1.50
C ILE A 161 -24.94 2.15 2.62
N LYS A 162 -25.75 1.80 3.64
CA LYS A 162 -25.31 0.88 4.71
C LYS A 162 -24.88 -0.46 4.15
N ASN A 163 -25.69 -1.07 3.31
CA ASN A 163 -25.41 -2.36 2.69
C ASN A 163 -24.12 -2.31 1.84
N SER A 164 -23.92 -1.21 1.11
CA SER A 164 -22.71 -1.01 0.32
C SER A 164 -21.45 -0.92 1.19
N VAL A 165 -21.50 -0.18 2.30
CA VAL A 165 -20.39 -0.10 3.24
C VAL A 165 -20.09 -1.46 3.86
N GLN A 166 -21.11 -2.20 4.31
CA GLN A 166 -20.92 -3.54 4.86
C GLN A 166 -20.27 -4.48 3.85
N LYS A 167 -20.73 -4.46 2.61
CA LYS A 167 -20.17 -5.25 1.52
C LYS A 167 -18.71 -4.84 1.20
N ALA A 168 -18.38 -3.55 1.26
CA ALA A 168 -17.01 -3.08 1.07
C ALA A 168 -16.09 -3.45 2.25
N VAL A 169 -16.61 -3.51 3.47
CA VAL A 169 -15.87 -4.01 4.62
C VAL A 169 -15.67 -5.53 4.55
N ASP A 170 -16.64 -6.28 4.03
CA ASP A 170 -16.45 -7.71 3.75
C ASP A 170 -15.38 -7.92 2.65
N PHE A 171 -15.30 -7.05 1.64
CA PHE A 171 -14.19 -7.06 0.68
C PHE A 171 -12.83 -6.84 1.36
N VAL A 172 -12.71 -5.88 2.28
CA VAL A 172 -11.49 -5.65 3.06
C VAL A 172 -11.10 -6.91 3.85
N LEU A 173 -12.05 -7.56 4.51
CA LEU A 173 -11.80 -8.78 5.29
C LEU A 173 -11.42 -9.98 4.41
N THR A 174 -12.11 -10.14 3.27
CA THR A 174 -11.90 -11.28 2.36
C THR A 174 -10.59 -11.17 1.58
N SER A 175 -10.15 -9.95 1.27
CA SER A 175 -8.90 -9.71 0.56
C SER A 175 -7.65 -9.89 1.41
N GLN A 176 -7.79 -10.02 2.75
CA GLN A 176 -6.65 -10.23 3.64
C GLN A 176 -6.11 -11.64 3.52
N TYR A 177 -4.81 -11.77 3.31
CA TYR A 177 -4.12 -13.07 3.36
C TYR A 177 -4.12 -13.66 4.78
N SER A 178 -3.99 -14.96 4.89
CA SER A 178 -3.88 -15.66 6.20
C SER A 178 -2.73 -15.12 7.05
N SER A 179 -1.65 -14.68 6.42
CA SER A 179 -0.50 -14.03 7.07
C SER A 179 -0.81 -12.66 7.69
N GLY A 180 -1.91 -12.02 7.30
CA GLY A 180 -2.32 -10.70 7.75
C GLY A 180 -2.08 -9.56 6.75
N ALA A 181 -1.40 -9.82 5.64
CA ALA A 181 -1.16 -8.84 4.60
C ALA A 181 -2.41 -8.53 3.77
N TRP A 182 -2.42 -7.36 3.11
CA TRP A 182 -3.38 -7.03 2.06
C TRP A 182 -2.66 -6.83 0.73
N PRO A 183 -3.20 -7.40 -0.38
CA PRO A 183 -2.72 -7.15 -1.72
C PRO A 183 -3.15 -5.76 -2.23
N GLN A 184 -2.64 -5.35 -3.39
CA GLN A 184 -3.10 -4.15 -4.07
C GLN A 184 -4.52 -4.34 -4.65
N VAL A 185 -4.86 -5.56 -5.06
CA VAL A 185 -6.10 -5.91 -5.76
C VAL A 185 -6.73 -7.19 -5.22
N TYR A 186 -8.05 -7.33 -5.38
CA TYR A 186 -8.77 -8.57 -5.11
C TYR A 186 -9.98 -8.70 -6.07
N PRO A 187 -10.26 -9.89 -6.62
CA PRO A 187 -9.49 -11.14 -6.56
C PRO A 187 -8.05 -11.05 -7.12
N LYS A 188 -7.28 -12.13 -7.04
CA LYS A 188 -5.89 -12.19 -7.56
C LYS A 188 -5.85 -11.85 -9.05
N ARG A 189 -4.87 -11.02 -9.44
CA ARG A 189 -4.63 -10.63 -10.84
C ARG A 189 -3.64 -11.56 -11.54
N GLY A 190 -2.77 -12.22 -10.78
CA GLY A 190 -1.73 -13.09 -11.28
C GLY A 190 -0.43 -12.36 -11.64
N ASN A 191 -0.13 -11.26 -10.97
CA ASN A 191 1.11 -10.49 -11.13
C ASN A 191 1.52 -9.81 -9.81
N TYR A 192 2.46 -8.86 -9.85
CA TYR A 192 2.97 -8.15 -8.68
C TYR A 192 1.88 -7.47 -7.81
N SER A 193 0.70 -7.20 -8.35
CA SER A 193 -0.41 -6.60 -7.57
C SER A 193 -0.97 -7.55 -6.50
N ASP A 194 -0.62 -8.84 -6.56
CA ASP A 194 -1.02 -9.85 -5.58
C ASP A 194 -0.03 -9.92 -4.40
N ALA A 195 1.08 -9.22 -4.44
CA ALA A 195 1.98 -9.08 -3.29
C ALA A 195 1.33 -8.24 -2.17
N ALA A 196 1.81 -8.43 -0.94
CA ALA A 196 1.51 -7.51 0.15
C ALA A 196 2.00 -6.11 -0.22
N THR A 197 1.10 -5.13 -0.35
CA THR A 197 1.41 -3.89 -1.03
C THR A 197 1.35 -2.68 -0.10
N TYR A 198 2.52 -2.10 0.18
CA TYR A 198 2.63 -0.79 0.82
C TYR A 198 2.75 0.36 -0.20
N ASN A 199 3.09 0.05 -1.48
CA ASN A 199 3.15 1.07 -2.53
C ASN A 199 1.88 1.93 -2.56
N ASP A 200 2.07 3.25 -2.74
CA ASP A 200 1.02 4.26 -2.68
C ASP A 200 0.18 4.21 -1.37
N ASP A 201 0.83 3.76 -0.29
CA ASP A 201 0.26 3.61 1.05
C ASP A 201 -0.95 2.63 1.12
N ALA A 202 -1.13 1.70 0.16
CA ALA A 202 -2.32 0.87 0.03
C ALA A 202 -2.66 0.11 1.33
N MET A 203 -1.76 -0.73 1.83
CA MET A 203 -1.99 -1.49 3.07
C MET A 203 -2.07 -0.59 4.31
N VAL A 204 -1.33 0.53 4.34
CA VAL A 204 -1.39 1.50 5.45
C VAL A 204 -2.79 2.13 5.52
N ARG A 205 -3.37 2.52 4.37
CA ARG A 205 -4.74 3.05 4.29
C ARG A 205 -5.77 2.05 4.78
N VAL A 206 -5.62 0.78 4.43
CA VAL A 206 -6.50 -0.30 4.92
C VAL A 206 -6.38 -0.43 6.43
N MET A 207 -5.17 -0.49 6.99
CA MET A 207 -4.96 -0.63 8.43
C MET A 207 -5.53 0.58 9.22
N ILE A 208 -5.35 1.81 8.71
CA ILE A 208 -5.92 3.01 9.33
C ILE A 208 -7.45 3.03 9.23
N LEU A 209 -8.02 2.59 8.10
CA LEU A 209 -9.47 2.45 7.96
C LEU A 209 -10.03 1.47 8.99
N VAL A 210 -9.40 0.30 9.11
CA VAL A 210 -9.83 -0.75 10.05
C VAL A 210 -9.70 -0.26 11.49
N ASP A 211 -8.61 0.40 11.84
CA ASP A 211 -8.40 0.99 13.17
C ASP A 211 -9.46 2.06 13.50
N ASP A 212 -9.81 2.93 12.54
CA ASP A 212 -10.84 3.94 12.72
C ASP A 212 -12.24 3.30 12.92
N ILE A 213 -12.56 2.22 12.20
CA ILE A 213 -13.83 1.48 12.36
C ILE A 213 -13.89 0.79 13.73
N VAL A 214 -12.83 0.11 14.13
CA VAL A 214 -12.75 -0.60 15.42
C VAL A 214 -12.94 0.38 16.58
N ASN A 215 -12.29 1.53 16.52
CA ASN A 215 -12.33 2.56 17.55
C ASN A 215 -13.49 3.54 17.42
N LYS A 216 -14.44 3.28 16.54
CA LYS A 216 -15.61 4.14 16.30
C LYS A 216 -15.24 5.62 16.05
N ARG A 217 -14.10 5.86 15.37
CA ARG A 217 -13.74 7.23 14.97
C ARG A 217 -14.66 7.68 13.83
N GLN A 218 -14.93 8.96 13.77
CA GLN A 218 -15.74 9.53 12.67
C GLN A 218 -15.13 9.16 11.30
N PRO A 219 -15.98 8.77 10.35
CA PRO A 219 -17.47 8.74 10.34
C PRO A 219 -18.08 7.42 10.82
N PHE A 220 -17.33 6.52 11.48
CA PHE A 220 -17.77 5.18 11.89
C PHE A 220 -18.38 5.10 13.30
N ASP A 221 -18.73 6.23 13.89
CA ASP A 221 -19.33 6.37 15.20
C ASP A 221 -20.87 6.17 15.22
N SER A 222 -21.43 5.67 14.12
CA SER A 222 -22.85 5.32 13.96
C SER A 222 -23.08 3.81 14.05
N ASP A 223 -24.34 3.39 13.81
CA ASP A 223 -24.79 1.99 13.74
C ASP A 223 -24.54 1.31 12.38
N ILE A 224 -23.65 1.88 11.55
CA ILE A 224 -23.35 1.37 10.20
C ILE A 224 -22.73 -0.03 10.24
N LEU A 225 -21.90 -0.30 11.25
CA LEU A 225 -21.25 -1.59 11.52
C LEU A 225 -21.51 -1.99 12.97
N ASP A 226 -21.92 -3.22 13.19
CA ASP A 226 -22.16 -3.78 14.52
C ASP A 226 -20.86 -4.27 15.21
N ASN A 227 -21.01 -4.83 16.40
CA ASN A 227 -19.88 -5.35 17.17
C ASN A 227 -19.25 -6.61 16.55
N THR A 228 -20.03 -7.38 15.77
CA THR A 228 -19.51 -8.56 15.05
C THR A 228 -18.51 -8.14 13.98
N TYR A 229 -18.85 -7.12 13.19
CA TYR A 229 -17.91 -6.52 12.23
C TYR A 229 -16.65 -6.00 12.94
N ARG A 230 -16.82 -5.27 14.04
CA ARG A 230 -15.67 -4.68 14.78
C ARG A 230 -14.74 -5.76 15.34
N SER A 231 -15.29 -6.86 15.86
CA SER A 231 -14.48 -7.98 16.35
C SER A 231 -13.67 -8.64 15.25
N ARG A 232 -14.28 -8.88 14.07
CA ARG A 232 -13.57 -9.43 12.89
C ARG A 232 -12.48 -8.47 12.41
N LEU A 233 -12.77 -7.19 12.35
CA LEU A 233 -11.83 -6.15 11.94
C LEU A 233 -10.67 -5.99 12.94
N GLN A 234 -10.94 -6.10 14.26
CA GLN A 234 -9.87 -6.09 15.27
C GLN A 234 -8.90 -7.26 15.07
N GLN A 235 -9.40 -8.45 14.78
CA GLN A 235 -8.56 -9.59 14.47
C GLN A 235 -7.75 -9.37 13.18
N ALA A 236 -8.37 -8.81 12.15
CA ALA A 236 -7.70 -8.46 10.91
C ALA A 236 -6.60 -7.40 11.13
N LEU A 237 -6.88 -6.38 11.93
CA LEU A 237 -5.89 -5.36 12.30
C LEU A 237 -4.69 -5.95 13.03
N ASN A 238 -4.96 -6.81 14.03
CA ASN A 238 -3.89 -7.48 14.79
C ASN A 238 -2.98 -8.31 13.86
N LYS A 239 -3.56 -9.08 12.93
CA LYS A 239 -2.80 -9.82 11.92
C LYS A 239 -1.99 -8.88 11.01
N GLY A 240 -2.58 -7.77 10.56
CA GLY A 240 -1.90 -6.77 9.74
C GLY A 240 -0.70 -6.13 10.44
N VAL A 241 -0.84 -5.78 11.72
CA VAL A 241 0.28 -5.31 12.55
C VAL A 241 1.36 -6.38 12.65
N GLN A 242 1.01 -7.62 12.95
CA GLN A 242 1.98 -8.72 13.05
C GLN A 242 2.71 -8.97 11.71
N TYR A 243 1.99 -8.93 10.58
CA TYR A 243 2.62 -9.00 9.27
C TYR A 243 3.63 -7.85 9.07
N THR A 244 3.23 -6.63 9.40
CA THR A 244 4.08 -5.43 9.26
C THR A 244 5.36 -5.56 10.07
N LEU A 245 5.28 -6.07 11.30
CA LEU A 245 6.46 -6.31 12.15
C LEU A 245 7.42 -7.34 11.53
N LYS A 246 6.88 -8.44 10.99
CA LYS A 246 7.68 -9.50 10.36
C LYS A 246 8.29 -9.09 9.02
N ALA A 247 7.60 -8.22 8.27
CA ALA A 247 8.06 -7.72 6.98
C ALA A 247 9.12 -6.60 7.09
N GLN A 248 9.43 -6.11 8.29
CA GLN A 248 10.47 -5.11 8.48
C GLN A 248 11.83 -5.67 8.06
N ILE A 249 12.50 -5.02 7.11
CA ILE A 249 13.78 -5.48 6.57
C ILE A 249 14.86 -5.37 7.64
N VAL A 250 15.63 -6.46 7.80
CA VAL A 250 16.71 -6.55 8.80
C VAL A 250 18.05 -6.59 8.09
N ASN A 251 18.97 -5.70 8.45
CA ASN A 251 20.34 -5.71 8.00
C ASN A 251 21.29 -6.01 9.18
N ASN A 252 22.08 -7.06 9.06
CA ASN A 252 23.04 -7.47 10.09
C ASN A 252 22.43 -7.50 11.50
N GLY A 253 21.24 -8.13 11.63
CA GLY A 253 20.50 -8.24 12.89
C GLY A 253 19.79 -6.95 13.35
N THR A 254 19.90 -5.85 12.62
CA THR A 254 19.28 -4.57 12.94
C THR A 254 18.05 -4.34 12.06
N PRO A 255 16.83 -4.17 12.63
CA PRO A 255 15.65 -3.78 11.86
C PRO A 255 15.83 -2.39 11.24
N THR A 256 15.32 -2.21 10.02
CA THR A 256 15.44 -0.97 9.24
C THR A 256 14.07 -0.40 8.88
N ILE A 257 13.74 -0.28 7.61
CA ILE A 257 12.45 0.15 7.08
C ILE A 257 11.88 -0.94 6.14
N TRP A 258 10.78 -0.67 5.47
CA TRP A 258 10.07 -1.63 4.63
C TRP A 258 10.28 -1.38 3.14
N GLY A 259 9.97 -2.37 2.33
CA GLY A 259 9.83 -2.26 0.89
C GLY A 259 8.44 -1.79 0.46
N ALA A 260 8.29 -1.48 -0.83
CA ALA A 260 7.00 -1.11 -1.41
C ALA A 260 6.05 -2.31 -1.55
N GLN A 261 6.60 -3.48 -1.87
CA GLN A 261 5.89 -4.76 -1.88
C GLN A 261 6.67 -5.81 -1.10
N HIS A 262 5.94 -6.74 -0.49
CA HIS A 262 6.51 -7.88 0.22
C HIS A 262 5.79 -9.16 -0.19
N ASP A 263 6.51 -10.28 -0.15
CA ASP A 263 5.90 -11.59 -0.32
C ASP A 263 4.95 -11.87 0.86
N PRO A 264 3.69 -12.26 0.62
CA PRO A 264 2.72 -12.48 1.69
C PRO A 264 3.04 -13.68 2.57
N VAL A 265 3.99 -14.55 2.19
CA VAL A 265 4.36 -15.78 2.91
C VAL A 265 5.75 -15.64 3.54
N THR A 266 6.75 -15.23 2.76
CA THR A 266 8.15 -15.13 3.23
C THR A 266 8.46 -13.80 3.90
N TYR A 267 7.61 -12.78 3.74
CA TYR A 267 7.78 -11.41 4.25
C TYR A 267 8.92 -10.62 3.58
N GLU A 268 9.62 -11.20 2.61
CA GLU A 268 10.72 -10.56 1.90
C GLU A 268 10.23 -9.43 0.99
N SER A 269 11.05 -8.39 0.82
CA SER A 269 10.77 -7.36 -0.18
C SER A 269 10.86 -7.94 -1.59
N VAL A 270 9.83 -7.69 -2.42
CA VAL A 270 9.74 -8.20 -3.79
C VAL A 270 9.60 -7.07 -4.80
N PRO A 271 10.01 -7.29 -6.07
CA PRO A 271 9.85 -6.29 -7.12
C PRO A 271 8.38 -6.17 -7.57
N ALA A 272 8.07 -5.06 -8.27
CA ALA A 272 6.81 -4.87 -8.97
C ALA A 272 7.05 -4.66 -10.47
N ARG A 273 6.97 -3.41 -10.96
CA ARG A 273 7.30 -3.10 -12.35
C ARG A 273 8.81 -3.17 -12.57
N ALA A 274 9.26 -3.28 -13.80
CA ALA A 274 10.68 -3.44 -14.15
C ALA A 274 11.61 -2.43 -13.42
N PHE A 275 11.15 -1.20 -13.23
CA PHE A 275 11.89 -0.14 -12.52
C PHE A 275 11.59 -0.07 -11.01
N GLU A 276 10.80 -0.97 -10.46
CA GLU A 276 10.48 -1.08 -9.02
C GLU A 276 11.08 -2.37 -8.48
N LEU A 277 12.40 -2.34 -8.33
CA LEU A 277 13.16 -3.47 -7.82
C LEU A 277 12.90 -3.69 -6.33
N ALA A 278 13.12 -4.91 -5.85
CA ALA A 278 13.10 -5.19 -4.42
C ALA A 278 14.06 -4.23 -3.69
N SER A 279 13.55 -3.50 -2.70
CA SER A 279 14.26 -2.39 -2.08
C SER A 279 13.67 -2.01 -0.73
N LYS A 280 14.43 -1.28 0.06
CA LYS A 280 13.87 -0.43 1.14
C LYS A 280 13.31 0.84 0.49
N THR A 281 12.07 1.22 0.87
CA THR A 281 11.41 2.41 0.32
C THR A 281 11.07 3.42 1.40
N THR A 282 11.54 4.63 1.20
CA THR A 282 11.41 5.68 2.23
C THR A 282 10.01 6.29 2.27
N THR A 283 9.35 6.43 1.13
CA THR A 283 8.03 7.07 1.04
C THR A 283 6.98 6.27 1.81
N GLU A 284 6.89 4.98 1.54
CA GLU A 284 5.92 4.06 2.13
C GLU A 284 6.22 3.82 3.62
N SER A 285 7.50 3.72 3.97
CA SER A 285 7.93 3.47 5.35
C SER A 285 7.59 4.61 6.33
N VAL A 286 7.40 5.84 5.84
CA VAL A 286 6.91 6.95 6.68
C VAL A 286 5.50 6.67 7.19
N GLY A 287 4.60 6.28 6.30
CA GLY A 287 3.21 5.94 6.67
C GLY A 287 3.15 4.74 7.62
N ILE A 288 3.93 3.69 7.34
CA ILE A 288 4.03 2.50 8.19
C ILE A 288 4.53 2.88 9.59
N THR A 289 5.60 3.66 9.68
CA THR A 289 6.17 4.08 10.98
C THR A 289 5.19 4.93 11.78
N ALA A 290 4.54 5.91 11.14
CA ALA A 290 3.52 6.75 11.77
C ALA A 290 2.34 5.90 12.27
N PHE A 291 1.88 4.93 11.48
CA PHE A 291 0.83 4.00 11.89
C PHE A 291 1.25 3.17 13.11
N LEU A 292 2.44 2.57 13.12
CA LEU A 292 2.94 1.81 14.26
C LEU A 292 3.07 2.68 15.53
N MET A 293 3.48 3.95 15.40
CA MET A 293 3.51 4.89 16.53
C MET A 293 2.12 5.18 17.11
N SER A 294 1.04 5.05 16.32
CA SER A 294 -0.34 5.24 16.78
C SER A 294 -0.94 4.00 17.47
N GLN A 295 -0.32 2.84 17.31
CA GLN A 295 -0.83 1.57 17.85
C GLN A 295 -0.44 1.39 19.33
N PRO A 296 -1.06 0.45 20.07
CA PRO A 296 -0.61 0.05 21.39
C PRO A 296 0.88 -0.27 21.37
N GLN A 297 1.66 0.37 22.24
CA GLN A 297 3.12 0.33 22.25
C GLN A 297 3.64 -0.92 22.96
N THR A 298 3.39 -2.11 22.37
CA THR A 298 4.08 -3.33 22.82
C THR A 298 5.59 -3.19 22.57
N THR A 299 6.39 -4.05 23.19
CA THR A 299 7.84 -4.06 23.00
C THR A 299 8.23 -4.16 21.52
N GLU A 300 7.54 -5.02 20.76
CA GLU A 300 7.78 -5.26 19.34
C GLU A 300 7.40 -4.06 18.49
N VAL A 301 6.21 -3.49 18.70
CA VAL A 301 5.72 -2.31 17.98
C VAL A 301 6.66 -1.12 18.21
N LYS A 302 6.99 -0.86 19.48
CA LYS A 302 7.91 0.23 19.85
C LYS A 302 9.30 0.01 19.24
N LYS A 303 9.85 -1.19 19.32
CA LYS A 303 11.14 -1.55 18.73
C LYS A 303 11.13 -1.32 17.22
N ALA A 304 10.10 -1.77 16.52
CA ALA A 304 9.99 -1.61 15.06
C ALA A 304 9.93 -0.14 14.66
N ALA A 305 9.07 0.65 15.31
CA ALA A 305 8.93 2.08 15.00
C ALA A 305 10.23 2.85 15.32
N GLN A 306 10.84 2.62 16.48
CA GLN A 306 12.10 3.28 16.86
C GLN A 306 13.27 2.89 15.97
N SER A 307 13.34 1.64 15.51
CA SER A 307 14.36 1.20 14.55
C SER A 307 14.21 1.89 13.21
N ALA A 308 12.97 2.06 12.72
CA ALA A 308 12.71 2.81 11.50
C ALA A 308 13.08 4.30 11.64
N LEU A 309 12.70 4.93 12.75
CA LEU A 309 13.11 6.31 13.05
C LEU A 309 14.64 6.46 13.09
N LYS A 310 15.34 5.52 13.74
CA LYS A 310 16.81 5.48 13.76
C LYS A 310 17.37 5.35 12.35
N TRP A 311 16.79 4.48 11.52
CA TRP A 311 17.23 4.33 10.13
C TRP A 311 17.06 5.63 9.35
N PHE A 312 15.91 6.32 9.46
CA PHE A 312 15.67 7.62 8.82
C PHE A 312 16.65 8.68 9.32
N ASP A 313 16.88 8.76 10.62
CA ASP A 313 17.82 9.74 11.22
C ASP A 313 19.26 9.51 10.77
N THR A 314 19.69 8.25 10.69
CA THR A 314 21.07 7.89 10.27
C THR A 314 21.30 8.10 8.77
N ASN A 315 20.29 7.85 7.93
CA ASN A 315 20.44 7.88 6.47
C ASN A 315 19.92 9.19 5.84
N ARG A 316 19.63 10.22 6.64
CA ARG A 316 19.23 11.53 6.12
C ARG A 316 20.41 12.27 5.49
N ILE A 317 20.12 13.02 4.45
CA ILE A 317 21.07 13.87 3.74
C ILE A 317 20.69 15.33 4.05
N ASP A 318 21.43 15.96 4.96
CA ASP A 318 21.20 17.36 5.34
C ASP A 318 21.86 18.29 4.32
N GLY A 319 21.29 19.49 4.15
CA GLY A 319 21.83 20.52 3.26
C GLY A 319 21.58 20.26 1.78
N MET A 320 20.65 19.36 1.46
CA MET A 320 20.29 19.01 0.08
C MET A 320 18.77 18.96 -0.10
N LYS A 321 18.28 19.41 -1.26
CA LYS A 321 16.91 19.23 -1.71
C LYS A 321 16.84 18.56 -3.07
N TYR A 322 15.75 17.86 -3.32
CA TYR A 322 15.44 17.24 -4.59
C TYR A 322 14.45 18.10 -5.39
N ASN A 323 14.80 18.39 -6.65
CA ASN A 323 13.93 19.08 -7.63
C ASN A 323 13.59 18.11 -8.75
N ARG A 324 12.35 17.58 -8.75
CA ARG A 324 11.87 16.62 -9.77
C ARG A 324 11.87 17.19 -11.20
N GLN A 325 11.77 18.49 -11.37
CA GLN A 325 11.66 19.12 -12.69
C GLN A 325 13.03 19.31 -13.36
N GLY A 326 14.14 19.09 -12.64
CA GLY A 326 15.47 19.34 -13.19
C GLY A 326 15.69 20.83 -13.54
N PRO A 327 16.68 21.19 -14.38
CA PRO A 327 17.78 20.34 -14.84
C PRO A 327 18.71 19.88 -13.71
N GLU A 328 18.77 20.61 -12.60
CA GLU A 328 19.52 20.25 -11.39
C GLU A 328 18.60 19.48 -10.43
N PHE A 329 18.67 18.14 -10.48
CA PHE A 329 17.81 17.30 -9.66
C PHE A 329 18.15 17.36 -8.16
N PHE A 330 19.41 17.59 -7.81
CA PHE A 330 19.90 17.66 -6.43
C PHE A 330 20.63 18.99 -6.20
N GLN A 331 20.07 19.84 -5.35
CA GLN A 331 20.52 21.20 -5.12
C GLN A 331 20.97 21.36 -3.66
N LYS A 332 22.03 22.13 -3.42
CA LYS A 332 22.42 22.52 -2.06
C LYS A 332 21.40 23.47 -1.47
N ASP A 333 20.95 23.19 -0.25
CA ASP A 333 20.02 24.01 0.50
C ASP A 333 20.18 23.71 2.00
N ALA A 334 20.85 24.58 2.71
CA ALA A 334 21.21 24.38 4.12
C ALA A 334 20.02 24.10 5.04
N SER A 335 18.81 24.58 4.68
CA SER A 335 17.56 24.38 5.45
C SER A 335 16.84 23.07 5.10
N SER A 336 17.31 22.35 4.09
CA SER A 336 16.66 21.14 3.58
C SER A 336 17.31 19.86 4.11
N VAL A 337 16.49 18.83 4.12
CA VAL A 337 16.88 17.44 4.37
C VAL A 337 16.15 16.53 3.38
N MET A 338 16.83 15.53 2.86
CA MET A 338 16.24 14.60 1.93
C MET A 338 16.64 13.16 2.18
N TRP A 339 15.89 12.25 1.58
CA TRP A 339 16.20 10.83 1.40
C TRP A 339 15.95 10.45 -0.05
N TYR A 340 16.76 9.53 -0.58
CA TYR A 340 16.40 8.87 -1.83
C TYR A 340 15.18 7.98 -1.63
N ARG A 341 14.46 7.65 -2.70
CA ARG A 341 13.28 6.79 -2.61
C ARG A 341 13.64 5.34 -2.34
N PHE A 342 14.61 4.80 -3.07
CA PHE A 342 15.01 3.39 -3.01
C PHE A 342 16.42 3.21 -2.48
N TYR A 343 16.57 2.20 -1.60
CA TYR A 343 17.84 1.72 -1.07
C TYR A 343 17.91 0.20 -1.22
N ASN A 344 19.09 -0.34 -1.45
CA ASN A 344 19.30 -1.79 -1.51
C ASN A 344 18.78 -2.48 -0.25
N VAL A 345 18.22 -3.68 -0.42
CA VAL A 345 17.75 -4.51 0.71
C VAL A 345 18.91 -4.86 1.64
N GLU A 346 20.09 -5.18 1.06
CA GLU A 346 21.24 -5.73 1.76
C GLU A 346 22.06 -4.66 2.49
N ASP A 347 22.12 -3.47 1.91
CA ASP A 347 22.91 -2.35 2.46
C ASP A 347 22.09 -1.05 2.42
N ASN A 348 22.66 0.06 2.82
CA ASN A 348 21.98 1.36 2.79
C ASN A 348 22.43 2.23 1.60
N LYS A 349 22.88 1.63 0.50
CA LYS A 349 23.18 2.35 -0.73
C LYS A 349 21.92 2.61 -1.52
N TYR A 350 21.70 3.86 -1.89
CA TYR A 350 20.60 4.23 -2.75
C TYR A 350 20.84 3.82 -4.21
N PHE A 351 19.79 3.75 -4.98
CA PHE A 351 19.85 3.55 -6.41
C PHE A 351 18.67 4.23 -7.13
N PHE A 352 18.87 4.48 -8.40
CA PHE A 352 17.85 4.76 -9.39
C PHE A 352 17.66 3.52 -10.26
N SER A 353 16.55 3.40 -10.96
CA SER A 353 16.29 2.26 -11.84
C SER A 353 15.47 2.69 -13.05
N ASP A 354 15.61 1.93 -14.14
CA ASP A 354 14.91 2.18 -15.38
C ASP A 354 14.10 0.94 -15.82
N ARG A 355 13.43 1.04 -16.95
CA ARG A 355 12.62 -0.04 -17.54
C ARG A 355 13.43 -1.25 -17.96
N ASP A 356 14.74 -1.15 -18.02
CA ASP A 356 15.67 -2.27 -18.24
C ASP A 356 15.91 -3.12 -16.99
N GLY A 357 15.34 -2.74 -15.83
CA GLY A 357 15.48 -3.46 -14.57
C GLY A 357 16.86 -3.35 -13.92
N LYS A 358 17.69 -2.41 -14.32
CA LYS A 358 19.04 -2.22 -13.76
C LYS A 358 19.05 -1.11 -12.71
N LYS A 359 20.00 -1.23 -11.77
CA LYS A 359 20.29 -0.20 -10.76
C LYS A 359 21.35 0.76 -11.28
N TYR A 360 21.16 2.05 -11.02
CA TYR A 360 22.06 3.15 -11.37
C TYR A 360 22.31 4.00 -10.13
N THR A 361 23.53 4.53 -9.99
CA THR A 361 23.88 5.47 -8.92
C THR A 361 23.81 6.94 -9.36
N ASP A 362 23.68 7.18 -10.66
CA ASP A 362 23.54 8.49 -11.28
C ASP A 362 22.18 8.60 -11.96
N ILE A 363 21.37 9.56 -11.55
CA ILE A 363 20.03 9.82 -12.11
C ILE A 363 20.07 10.16 -13.61
N MET A 364 21.17 10.72 -14.09
CA MET A 364 21.34 11.08 -15.51
C MET A 364 21.50 9.84 -16.41
N LYS A 365 21.75 8.67 -15.83
CA LYS A 365 21.88 7.41 -16.57
C LYS A 365 20.58 6.66 -16.80
N ILE A 366 19.48 7.10 -16.17
CA ILE A 366 18.15 6.57 -16.45
C ILE A 366 17.45 7.44 -17.51
N SER A 367 16.45 6.89 -18.18
CA SER A 367 15.68 7.59 -19.22
C SER A 367 15.02 8.86 -18.67
N GLU A 368 14.83 9.86 -19.54
CA GLU A 368 14.16 11.10 -19.17
C GLU A 368 12.74 10.87 -18.66
N GLU A 369 12.02 9.95 -19.27
CA GLU A 369 10.69 9.53 -18.86
C GLU A 369 10.68 9.07 -17.38
N ARG A 370 11.70 8.33 -16.94
CA ARG A 370 11.84 7.91 -15.54
C ARG A 370 12.34 9.03 -14.64
N ARG A 371 13.30 9.84 -15.08
CA ARG A 371 13.79 10.98 -14.30
C ARG A 371 12.69 11.94 -13.90
N LEU A 372 11.87 12.34 -14.88
CA LEU A 372 10.81 13.33 -14.70
C LEU A 372 9.50 12.71 -14.22
N GLY A 373 9.21 11.48 -14.64
CA GLY A 373 7.97 10.77 -14.35
C GLY A 373 7.87 10.17 -12.93
N TYR A 374 8.97 10.17 -12.15
CA TYR A 374 9.03 9.49 -10.86
C TYR A 374 9.71 10.34 -9.79
N ALA A 375 9.23 10.27 -8.54
CA ALA A 375 9.87 10.98 -7.42
C ALA A 375 10.98 10.11 -6.82
N TRP A 376 12.24 10.41 -7.18
CA TRP A 376 13.42 9.63 -6.79
C TRP A 376 14.01 10.00 -5.43
N ALA A 377 13.63 11.14 -4.90
CA ALA A 377 14.02 11.60 -3.56
C ALA A 377 13.00 12.60 -3.03
N GLY A 378 13.12 12.99 -1.78
CA GLY A 378 12.27 13.99 -1.14
C GLY A 378 12.52 14.10 0.35
N SER A 379 11.79 15.00 1.00
CA SER A 379 11.87 15.28 2.44
C SER A 379 10.82 14.52 3.27
N GLN A 380 10.31 13.39 2.75
CA GLN A 380 9.13 12.69 3.25
C GLN A 380 9.19 12.31 4.73
N ALA A 381 10.38 12.03 5.30
CA ALA A 381 10.52 11.67 6.71
C ALA A 381 10.82 12.86 7.65
N LYS A 382 10.95 14.11 7.13
CA LYS A 382 11.25 15.29 7.99
C LYS A 382 10.18 15.49 9.07
N SER A 383 8.92 15.50 8.67
CA SER A 383 7.79 15.70 9.61
C SER A 383 7.64 14.55 10.61
N LEU A 384 7.90 13.30 10.18
CA LEU A 384 7.88 12.13 11.05
C LEU A 384 8.96 12.23 12.14
N LEU A 385 10.21 12.51 11.76
CA LEU A 385 11.31 12.68 12.70
C LEU A 385 11.09 13.86 13.65
N LYS A 386 10.59 14.99 13.13
CA LYS A 386 10.25 16.16 13.93
C LYS A 386 9.23 15.80 15.00
N LEU A 387 8.10 15.22 14.61
CA LEU A 387 7.04 14.82 15.55
C LEU A 387 7.54 13.81 16.58
N ALA A 388 8.29 12.78 16.15
CA ALA A 388 8.84 11.77 17.05
C ALA A 388 9.80 12.37 18.08
N SER A 389 10.58 13.37 17.69
CA SER A 389 11.50 14.09 18.59
C SER A 389 10.75 15.02 19.57
N GLU A 390 9.81 15.81 19.07
CA GLU A 390 9.04 16.76 19.89
C GLU A 390 8.15 16.05 20.91
N SER A 391 7.64 14.86 20.58
CA SER A 391 6.86 14.02 21.50
C SER A 391 7.72 13.24 22.52
N GLY A 392 9.04 13.30 22.42
CA GLY A 392 9.94 12.49 23.24
C GLY A 392 9.97 10.99 22.91
N TYR A 393 9.30 10.57 21.82
CA TYR A 393 9.26 9.18 21.38
C TYR A 393 10.59 8.69 20.83
N TYR A 394 11.36 9.59 20.19
CA TYR A 394 12.68 9.32 19.63
C TYR A 394 13.62 10.51 19.85
N LYS A 395 14.87 10.24 20.25
CA LYS A 395 15.92 11.27 20.37
C LYS A 395 16.75 11.29 19.10
N LEU A 396 16.71 12.41 18.39
CA LEU A 396 17.52 12.61 17.18
C LEU A 396 19.02 12.59 17.49
N SER A 397 19.82 12.05 16.59
CA SER A 397 21.29 12.05 16.66
C SER A 397 21.89 13.46 16.54
N LYS A 398 21.25 14.32 15.76
CA LYS A 398 21.53 15.76 15.60
C LYS A 398 20.24 16.52 15.24
N PRO A 399 20.13 17.82 15.49
CA PRO A 399 18.97 18.61 15.09
C PRO A 399 18.62 18.47 13.61
N LEU A 400 17.35 18.65 13.27
CA LEU A 400 16.92 18.78 11.87
C LEU A 400 17.29 20.18 11.36
N PRO A 401 17.65 20.32 10.07
CA PRO A 401 17.80 21.63 9.44
C PRO A 401 16.52 22.47 9.60
N GLN A 402 16.69 23.73 9.97
CA GLN A 402 15.60 24.69 10.20
C GLN A 402 15.12 25.33 8.91
#